data_bfcf1f02f0d69bc18044a1e263d047d4
#
_entry.id   bfcf1f02f0d69bc18044a1e263d047d4
#
_cell.length_a   1.000
_cell.length_b   1.000
_cell.length_c   1.000
_cell.angle_alpha   90.00
_cell.angle_beta   90.00
_cell.angle_gamma   90.00
#
_symmetry.space_group_name_H-M   'P 1'
#
loop_
_entity.id
_entity.type
_entity.pdbx_description
1 polymer ?
#
loop_
_entity_poly.entity_id
_entity_poly.type
_entity_poly.pdbx_seq_one_letter_code
_entity_poly.pdbx_strand_id
1 'polypeptide(L)'
;MAGEEHIRQAYASILSGDYEQAIRSFEQAIAAEPGNPAYHHKCSITCMRSALWTKALRHAEEAVRLAPDQTDYRYHLASVQARIAVEEAKNELTAADPDYASVIGRLKLALELDPLLDEAWLLMAAAYGALGRFDEAAQAAREALRLNPAHGEAKRLFADYRRRHRRKQKRTLH
;
A
#
# COMPACT_ATOMS: atom_id res chain seq x y z
N MET A 1 21.54 -27.97 1.13
CA MET A 1 20.65 -28.28 -0.01
C MET A 1 20.60 -27.08 -0.94
N ALA A 2 20.27 -27.25 -2.24
CA ALA A 2 20.43 -26.19 -3.25
C ALA A 2 19.57 -24.94 -2.92
N GLY A 3 18.35 -25.11 -2.43
CA GLY A 3 17.48 -23.99 -2.07
C GLY A 3 18.03 -23.11 -0.95
N GLU A 4 18.64 -23.69 0.08
CA GLU A 4 19.22 -22.94 1.21
C GLU A 4 20.40 -22.05 0.80
N GLU A 5 21.21 -22.48 -0.18
CA GLU A 5 22.32 -21.67 -0.69
C GLU A 5 21.79 -20.41 -1.38
N HIS A 6 20.77 -20.56 -2.23
CA HIS A 6 20.11 -19.41 -2.87
C HIS A 6 19.46 -18.48 -1.85
N ILE A 7 18.88 -18.99 -0.76
CA ILE A 7 18.35 -18.16 0.33
C ILE A 7 19.45 -17.36 1.02
N ARG A 8 20.61 -17.96 1.29
CA ARG A 8 21.76 -17.22 1.86
C ARG A 8 22.23 -16.09 0.94
N GLN A 9 22.32 -16.37 -0.36
CA GLN A 9 22.66 -15.36 -1.37
C GLN A 9 21.62 -14.22 -1.42
N ALA A 10 20.32 -14.56 -1.36
CA ALA A 10 19.25 -13.56 -1.33
C ALA A 10 19.39 -12.62 -0.12
N TYR A 11 19.63 -13.16 1.07
CA TYR A 11 19.85 -12.33 2.25
C TYR A 11 21.12 -11.48 2.18
N ALA A 12 22.22 -12.01 1.65
CA ALA A 12 23.43 -11.23 1.42
C ALA A 12 23.16 -10.04 0.48
N SER A 13 22.40 -10.27 -0.59
CA SER A 13 21.99 -9.21 -1.52
C SER A 13 21.07 -8.18 -0.88
N ILE A 14 20.15 -8.57 0.00
CA ILE A 14 19.32 -7.62 0.76
C ILE A 14 20.20 -6.73 1.65
N LEU A 15 21.17 -7.29 2.33
CA LEU A 15 22.09 -6.55 3.20
C LEU A 15 22.95 -5.56 2.43
N SER A 16 23.31 -5.86 1.18
CA SER A 16 24.03 -4.93 0.29
C SER A 16 23.11 -3.93 -0.43
N GLY A 17 21.78 -4.05 -0.27
CA GLY A 17 20.80 -3.18 -0.95
C GLY A 17 20.50 -3.61 -2.39
N ASP A 18 21.03 -4.73 -2.88
CA ASP A 18 20.76 -5.27 -4.21
C ASP A 18 19.49 -6.14 -4.20
N TYR A 19 18.34 -5.46 -4.16
CA TYR A 19 17.03 -6.14 -4.14
C TYR A 19 16.76 -6.93 -5.43
N GLU A 20 17.29 -6.50 -6.56
CA GLU A 20 17.09 -7.21 -7.82
C GLU A 20 17.82 -8.57 -7.81
N GLN A 21 19.07 -8.60 -7.35
CA GLN A 21 19.80 -9.85 -7.16
C GLN A 21 19.14 -10.73 -6.09
N ALA A 22 18.63 -10.14 -5.01
CA ALA A 22 17.90 -10.87 -3.97
C ALA A 22 16.67 -11.58 -4.54
N ILE A 23 15.87 -10.90 -5.38
CA ILE A 23 14.70 -11.49 -6.05
C ILE A 23 15.11 -12.65 -6.95
N ARG A 24 16.16 -12.49 -7.77
CA ARG A 24 16.68 -13.59 -8.61
C ARG A 24 17.09 -14.81 -7.76
N SER A 25 17.75 -14.58 -6.65
CA SER A 25 18.18 -15.68 -5.75
C SER A 25 16.98 -16.36 -5.08
N PHE A 26 15.94 -15.61 -4.67
CA PHE A 26 14.68 -16.22 -4.19
C PHE A 26 13.96 -17.02 -5.28
N GLU A 27 13.91 -16.53 -6.52
CA GLU A 27 13.32 -17.26 -7.64
C GLU A 27 14.09 -18.57 -7.93
N GLN A 28 15.41 -18.58 -7.78
CA GLN A 28 16.23 -19.81 -7.87
C GLN A 28 15.94 -20.79 -6.71
N ALA A 29 15.77 -20.28 -5.49
CA ALA A 29 15.38 -21.11 -4.36
C ALA A 29 13.98 -21.74 -4.57
N ILE A 30 13.03 -20.96 -5.09
CA ILE A 30 11.68 -21.42 -5.46
C ILE A 30 11.75 -22.48 -6.56
N ALA A 31 12.61 -22.30 -7.57
CA ALA A 31 12.80 -23.30 -8.63
C ALA A 31 13.36 -24.63 -8.10
N ALA A 32 14.22 -24.59 -7.07
CA ALA A 32 14.74 -25.78 -6.41
C ALA A 32 13.70 -26.46 -5.49
N GLU A 33 12.85 -25.69 -4.84
CA GLU A 33 11.83 -26.17 -3.88
C GLU A 33 10.49 -25.44 -4.09
N PRO A 34 9.73 -25.73 -5.17
CA PRO A 34 8.52 -24.99 -5.54
C PRO A 34 7.38 -25.06 -4.49
N GLY A 35 7.37 -26.09 -3.68
CA GLY A 35 6.37 -26.29 -2.61
C GLY A 35 6.70 -25.59 -1.29
N ASN A 36 7.75 -24.78 -1.23
CA ASN A 36 8.15 -24.10 0.02
C ASN A 36 7.48 -22.72 0.13
N PRO A 37 6.43 -22.57 0.97
CA PRO A 37 5.68 -21.32 1.06
C PRO A 37 6.53 -20.16 1.61
N ALA A 38 7.53 -20.46 2.46
CA ALA A 38 8.39 -19.43 3.02
C ALA A 38 9.26 -18.73 1.96
N TYR A 39 9.66 -19.43 0.91
CA TYR A 39 10.44 -18.84 -0.18
C TYR A 39 9.59 -17.86 -0.99
N HIS A 40 8.35 -18.25 -1.31
CA HIS A 40 7.37 -17.36 -1.95
C HIS A 40 7.08 -16.13 -1.10
N HIS A 41 6.83 -16.29 0.19
CA HIS A 41 6.57 -15.17 1.09
C HIS A 41 7.74 -14.17 1.13
N LYS A 42 8.98 -14.65 1.27
CA LYS A 42 10.19 -13.80 1.29
C LYS A 42 10.44 -13.11 -0.04
N CYS A 43 10.22 -13.80 -1.17
CA CYS A 43 10.30 -13.22 -2.50
C CYS A 43 9.27 -12.10 -2.67
N SER A 44 8.03 -12.31 -2.23
CA SER A 44 6.97 -11.31 -2.27
C SER A 44 7.32 -10.05 -1.48
N ILE A 45 7.84 -10.19 -0.25
CA ILE A 45 8.28 -9.05 0.58
C ILE A 45 9.36 -8.23 -0.17
N THR A 46 10.32 -8.92 -0.80
CA THR A 46 11.40 -8.25 -1.52
C THR A 46 10.90 -7.55 -2.78
N CYS A 47 9.99 -8.20 -3.52
CA CYS A 47 9.31 -7.59 -4.68
C CYS A 47 8.51 -6.35 -4.29
N MET A 48 7.79 -6.39 -3.17
CA MET A 48 7.01 -5.24 -2.67
C MET A 48 7.92 -4.04 -2.35
N ARG A 49 9.09 -4.28 -1.75
CA ARG A 49 10.10 -3.23 -1.50
C ARG A 49 10.64 -2.58 -2.77
N SER A 50 10.68 -3.33 -3.86
CA SER A 50 11.12 -2.87 -5.18
C SER A 50 9.98 -2.34 -6.06
N ALA A 51 8.79 -2.16 -5.52
CA ALA A 51 7.57 -1.77 -6.24
C ALA A 51 7.21 -2.69 -7.42
N LEU A 52 7.64 -3.95 -7.37
CA LEU A 52 7.29 -4.97 -8.37
C LEU A 52 5.96 -5.64 -8.00
N TRP A 53 4.89 -4.87 -8.04
CA TRP A 53 3.57 -5.20 -7.49
C TRP A 53 2.99 -6.50 -8.01
N THR A 54 3.04 -6.74 -9.33
CA THR A 54 2.52 -7.97 -9.97
C THR A 54 3.29 -9.22 -9.51
N LYS A 55 4.62 -9.12 -9.39
CA LYS A 55 5.43 -10.23 -8.86
C LYS A 55 5.15 -10.45 -7.38
N ALA A 56 5.05 -9.38 -6.60
CA ALA A 56 4.75 -9.45 -5.17
C ALA A 56 3.41 -10.15 -4.94
N LEU A 57 2.36 -9.77 -5.67
CA LEU A 57 1.04 -10.38 -5.56
C LEU A 57 1.08 -11.88 -5.88
N ARG A 58 1.64 -12.27 -7.03
CA ARG A 58 1.74 -13.67 -7.43
C ARG A 58 2.43 -14.53 -6.37
N HIS A 59 3.54 -14.06 -5.80
CA HIS A 59 4.25 -14.81 -4.77
C HIS A 59 3.51 -14.81 -3.43
N ALA A 60 2.80 -13.74 -3.06
CA ALA A 60 1.97 -13.72 -1.85
C ALA A 60 0.80 -14.71 -1.96
N GLU A 61 0.10 -14.74 -3.09
CA GLU A 61 -0.98 -15.67 -3.37
C GLU A 61 -0.50 -17.13 -3.30
N GLU A 62 0.66 -17.42 -3.87
CA GLU A 62 1.24 -18.76 -3.86
C GLU A 62 1.67 -19.19 -2.45
N ALA A 63 2.21 -18.29 -1.63
CA ALA A 63 2.52 -18.58 -0.23
C ALA A 63 1.27 -18.95 0.57
N VAL A 64 0.15 -18.21 0.38
CA VAL A 64 -1.14 -18.53 1.02
C VAL A 64 -1.72 -19.82 0.48
N ARG A 65 -1.64 -20.09 -0.83
CA ARG A 65 -2.12 -21.34 -1.43
C ARG A 65 -1.41 -22.57 -0.85
N LEU A 66 -0.09 -22.46 -0.64
CA LEU A 66 0.73 -23.56 -0.11
C LEU A 66 0.57 -23.75 1.40
N ALA A 67 0.24 -22.69 2.14
CA ALA A 67 0.06 -22.74 3.59
C ALA A 67 -1.08 -21.82 4.03
N PRO A 68 -2.35 -22.20 3.79
CA PRO A 68 -3.52 -21.33 4.00
C PRO A 68 -3.77 -20.99 5.48
N ASP A 69 -3.28 -21.80 6.40
CA ASP A 69 -3.45 -21.59 7.84
C ASP A 69 -2.40 -20.64 8.44
N GLN A 70 -1.40 -20.24 7.65
CA GLN A 70 -0.37 -19.29 8.09
C GLN A 70 -0.92 -17.86 8.05
N THR A 71 -1.19 -17.32 9.24
CA THR A 71 -1.76 -15.98 9.42
C THR A 71 -0.87 -14.88 8.83
N ASP A 72 0.46 -14.99 9.00
CA ASP A 72 1.42 -14.01 8.49
C ASP A 72 1.38 -13.89 6.96
N TYR A 73 1.16 -15.01 6.24
CA TYR A 73 1.07 -14.98 4.78
C TYR A 73 -0.22 -14.31 4.31
N ARG A 74 -1.33 -14.53 5.01
CA ARG A 74 -2.60 -13.85 4.72
C ARG A 74 -2.51 -12.36 4.99
N TYR A 75 -1.90 -11.95 6.10
CA TYR A 75 -1.66 -10.54 6.39
C TYR A 75 -0.77 -9.88 5.34
N HIS A 76 0.29 -10.57 4.93
CA HIS A 76 1.16 -10.05 3.88
C HIS A 76 0.43 -9.92 2.54
N LEU A 77 -0.38 -10.90 2.14
CA LEU A 77 -1.19 -10.83 0.94
C LEU A 77 -2.15 -9.62 0.99
N ALA A 78 -2.85 -9.42 2.10
CA ALA A 78 -3.73 -8.26 2.29
C ALA A 78 -2.95 -6.94 2.17
N SER A 79 -1.76 -6.85 2.77
CA SER A 79 -0.90 -5.66 2.67
C SER A 79 -0.44 -5.40 1.22
N VAL A 80 -0.09 -6.43 0.46
CA VAL A 80 0.25 -6.32 -0.97
C VAL A 80 -0.95 -5.80 -1.79
N GLN A 81 -2.12 -6.39 -1.57
CA GLN A 81 -3.36 -5.96 -2.25
C GLN A 81 -3.74 -4.52 -1.91
N ALA A 82 -3.63 -4.14 -0.64
CA ALA A 82 -3.86 -2.77 -0.19
C ALA A 82 -2.91 -1.77 -0.89
N ARG A 83 -1.63 -2.13 -0.98
CA ARG A 83 -0.63 -1.28 -1.65
C ARG A 83 -0.91 -1.14 -3.15
N ILE A 84 -1.31 -2.21 -3.83
CA ILE A 84 -1.72 -2.16 -5.24
C ILE A 84 -2.90 -1.21 -5.42
N ALA A 85 -3.93 -1.31 -4.58
CA ALA A 85 -5.09 -0.41 -4.65
C ALA A 85 -4.71 1.07 -4.43
N VAL A 86 -3.73 1.36 -3.56
CA VAL A 86 -3.19 2.71 -3.38
C VAL A 86 -2.47 3.19 -4.65
N GLU A 87 -1.63 2.37 -5.26
CA GLU A 87 -0.92 2.74 -6.49
C GLU A 87 -1.87 2.96 -7.68
N GLU A 88 -2.91 2.14 -7.80
CA GLU A 88 -3.96 2.34 -8.80
C GLU A 88 -4.71 3.66 -8.57
N ALA A 89 -5.06 3.97 -7.31
CA ALA A 89 -5.69 5.23 -6.95
C ALA A 89 -4.80 6.44 -7.26
N LYS A 90 -3.49 6.35 -7.01
CA LYS A 90 -2.52 7.40 -7.39
C LYS A 90 -2.48 7.62 -8.89
N ASN A 91 -2.40 6.55 -9.67
CA ASN A 91 -2.36 6.64 -11.13
C ASN A 91 -3.63 7.29 -11.67
N GLU A 92 -4.80 6.94 -11.11
CA GLU A 92 -6.08 7.52 -11.49
C GLU A 92 -6.17 9.02 -11.13
N LEU A 93 -5.62 9.45 -9.99
CA LEU A 93 -5.54 10.85 -9.58
C LEU A 93 -4.66 11.71 -10.50
N THR A 94 -3.73 11.12 -11.24
CA THR A 94 -2.87 11.83 -12.21
C THR A 94 -3.49 11.93 -13.61
N ALA A 95 -4.64 11.31 -13.85
CA ALA A 95 -5.36 11.42 -15.11
C ALA A 95 -5.84 12.85 -15.36
N ALA A 96 -6.09 13.19 -16.63
CA ALA A 96 -6.59 14.52 -17.02
C ALA A 96 -7.99 14.81 -16.44
N ASP A 97 -8.81 13.77 -16.27
CA ASP A 97 -10.16 13.83 -15.67
C ASP A 97 -10.33 12.67 -14.70
N PRO A 98 -9.89 12.80 -13.42
CA PRO A 98 -9.93 11.73 -12.45
C PRO A 98 -11.36 11.42 -11.99
N ASP A 99 -11.74 10.15 -11.97
CA ASP A 99 -12.95 9.71 -11.27
C ASP A 99 -12.69 9.63 -9.76
N TYR A 100 -12.89 10.73 -9.06
CA TYR A 100 -12.69 10.80 -7.61
C TYR A 100 -13.57 9.83 -6.81
N ALA A 101 -14.74 9.40 -7.35
CA ALA A 101 -15.57 8.41 -6.68
C ALA A 101 -14.94 7.02 -6.75
N SER A 102 -14.41 6.64 -7.90
CA SER A 102 -13.61 5.42 -8.11
C SER A 102 -12.38 5.42 -7.20
N VAL A 103 -11.60 6.50 -7.22
CA VAL A 103 -10.43 6.68 -6.34
C VAL A 103 -10.77 6.45 -4.87
N ILE A 104 -11.82 7.10 -4.36
CA ILE A 104 -12.27 6.93 -2.97
C ILE A 104 -12.68 5.49 -2.69
N GLY A 105 -13.37 4.82 -3.62
CA GLY A 105 -13.73 3.41 -3.52
C GLY A 105 -12.52 2.49 -3.36
N ARG A 106 -11.48 2.67 -4.20
CA ARG A 106 -10.22 1.91 -4.13
C ARG A 106 -9.47 2.15 -2.82
N LEU A 107 -9.40 3.40 -2.37
CA LEU A 107 -8.72 3.76 -1.12
C LEU A 107 -9.45 3.20 0.11
N LYS A 108 -10.78 3.14 0.10
CA LYS A 108 -11.55 2.47 1.15
C LYS A 108 -11.23 0.98 1.21
N LEU A 109 -11.22 0.31 0.06
CA LEU A 109 -10.82 -1.09 -0.02
C LEU A 109 -9.39 -1.31 0.51
N ALA A 110 -8.45 -0.44 0.15
CA ALA A 110 -7.08 -0.50 0.67
C ALA A 110 -7.05 -0.40 2.21
N LEU A 111 -7.86 0.51 2.79
CA LEU A 111 -7.94 0.71 4.24
C LEU A 111 -8.71 -0.39 4.99
N GLU A 112 -9.59 -1.12 4.32
CA GLU A 112 -10.20 -2.36 4.86
C GLU A 112 -9.17 -3.48 4.96
N LEU A 113 -8.24 -3.56 4.00
CA LEU A 113 -7.17 -4.57 3.96
C LEU A 113 -6.00 -4.20 4.88
N ASP A 114 -5.62 -2.93 4.93
CA ASP A 114 -4.55 -2.40 5.79
C ASP A 114 -4.92 -1.02 6.34
N PRO A 115 -5.51 -0.95 7.55
CA PRO A 115 -5.94 0.31 8.17
C PRO A 115 -4.81 1.28 8.55
N LEU A 116 -3.54 0.82 8.51
CA LEU A 116 -2.38 1.61 8.91
C LEU A 116 -1.69 2.35 7.76
N LEU A 117 -2.27 2.36 6.58
CA LEU A 117 -1.77 3.09 5.42
C LEU A 117 -2.09 4.59 5.53
N ASP A 118 -1.19 5.37 6.13
CA ASP A 118 -1.33 6.84 6.23
C ASP A 118 -1.43 7.51 4.86
N GLU A 119 -0.73 6.98 3.86
CA GLU A 119 -0.79 7.44 2.46
C GLU A 119 -2.19 7.29 1.86
N ALA A 120 -2.90 6.19 2.12
CA ALA A 120 -4.27 6.01 1.65
C ALA A 120 -5.23 7.06 2.23
N TRP A 121 -5.09 7.38 3.51
CA TRP A 121 -5.84 8.45 4.16
C TRP A 121 -5.51 9.83 3.57
N LEU A 122 -4.24 10.09 3.25
CA LEU A 122 -3.81 11.34 2.64
C LEU A 122 -4.40 11.52 1.23
N LEU A 123 -4.35 10.49 0.39
CA LEU A 123 -4.93 10.50 -0.95
C LEU A 123 -6.46 10.65 -0.90
N MET A 124 -7.11 9.99 0.07
CA MET A 124 -8.55 10.14 0.30
C MET A 124 -8.90 11.58 0.68
N ALA A 125 -8.10 12.24 1.51
CA ALA A 125 -8.28 13.65 1.84
C ALA A 125 -8.20 14.55 0.59
N ALA A 126 -7.25 14.29 -0.30
CA ALA A 126 -7.11 15.02 -1.55
C ALA A 126 -8.33 14.80 -2.48
N ALA A 127 -8.78 13.56 -2.64
CA ALA A 127 -9.93 13.21 -3.47
C ALA A 127 -11.24 13.84 -2.95
N TYR A 128 -11.51 13.78 -1.65
CA TYR A 128 -12.64 14.47 -1.04
C TYR A 128 -12.54 15.99 -1.18
N GLY A 129 -11.33 16.54 -1.03
CA GLY A 129 -11.06 17.96 -1.21
C GLY A 129 -11.39 18.46 -2.62
N ALA A 130 -11.02 17.68 -3.65
CA ALA A 130 -11.33 17.96 -5.06
C ALA A 130 -12.85 17.97 -5.33
N LEU A 131 -13.61 17.08 -4.66
CA LEU A 131 -15.07 17.05 -4.73
C LEU A 131 -15.75 18.17 -3.88
N GLY A 132 -14.99 19.03 -3.20
CA GLY A 132 -15.54 20.04 -2.31
C GLY A 132 -16.20 19.49 -1.03
N ARG A 133 -15.95 18.24 -0.70
CA ARG A 133 -16.40 17.53 0.50
C ARG A 133 -15.42 17.78 1.65
N PHE A 134 -15.34 19.05 2.08
CA PHE A 134 -14.25 19.50 2.98
C PHE A 134 -14.31 18.92 4.39
N ASP A 135 -15.47 18.45 4.86
CA ASP A 135 -15.59 17.79 6.16
C ASP A 135 -14.91 16.42 6.11
N GLU A 136 -15.28 15.60 5.12
CA GLU A 136 -14.67 14.27 4.92
C GLU A 136 -13.18 14.38 4.59
N ALA A 137 -12.78 15.38 3.80
CA ALA A 137 -11.39 15.66 3.52
C ALA A 137 -10.57 15.97 4.79
N ALA A 138 -11.16 16.79 5.70
CA ALA A 138 -10.52 17.09 6.99
C ALA A 138 -10.46 15.85 7.91
N GLN A 139 -11.49 15.01 7.92
CA GLN A 139 -11.48 13.76 8.69
C GLN A 139 -10.39 12.80 8.18
N ALA A 140 -10.29 12.58 6.87
CA ALA A 140 -9.26 11.73 6.29
C ALA A 140 -7.85 12.27 6.57
N ALA A 141 -7.61 13.57 6.44
CA ALA A 141 -6.33 14.19 6.81
C ALA A 141 -5.99 14.02 8.30
N ARG A 142 -6.99 14.04 9.19
CA ARG A 142 -6.81 13.77 10.62
C ARG A 142 -6.40 12.33 10.88
N GLU A 143 -6.98 11.35 10.17
CA GLU A 143 -6.58 9.94 10.31
C GLU A 143 -5.14 9.72 9.80
N ALA A 144 -4.74 10.35 8.68
CA ALA A 144 -3.34 10.34 8.25
C ALA A 144 -2.39 10.89 9.34
N LEU A 145 -2.79 11.98 10.01
CA LEU A 145 -2.01 12.56 11.12
C LEU A 145 -1.98 11.70 12.38
N ARG A 146 -3.05 10.94 12.64
CA ARG A 146 -3.07 9.99 13.77
C ARG A 146 -2.04 8.88 13.58
N LEU A 147 -1.87 8.41 12.33
CA LEU A 147 -0.90 7.39 11.98
C LEU A 147 0.52 7.96 11.88
N ASN A 148 0.67 9.15 11.29
CA ASN A 148 1.95 9.83 11.11
C ASN A 148 1.86 11.30 11.54
N PRO A 149 2.04 11.61 12.84
CA PRO A 149 1.94 12.98 13.35
C PRO A 149 2.96 13.96 12.76
N ALA A 150 4.06 13.47 12.20
CA ALA A 150 5.09 14.31 11.56
C ALA A 150 4.76 14.67 10.10
N HIS A 151 3.71 14.09 9.50
CA HIS A 151 3.41 14.26 8.08
C HIS A 151 3.02 15.71 7.73
N GLY A 152 3.96 16.47 7.16
CA GLY A 152 3.80 17.90 6.90
C GLY A 152 2.66 18.24 5.95
N GLU A 153 2.45 17.43 4.90
CA GLU A 153 1.36 17.62 3.94
C GLU A 153 -0.01 17.39 4.58
N ALA A 154 -0.16 16.32 5.35
CA ALA A 154 -1.40 16.04 6.06
C ALA A 154 -1.78 17.19 7.03
N LYS A 155 -0.79 17.80 7.72
CA LYS A 155 -1.03 19.00 8.55
C LYS A 155 -1.58 20.15 7.73
N ARG A 156 -0.98 20.43 6.58
CA ARG A 156 -1.42 21.53 5.69
C ARG A 156 -2.83 21.28 5.17
N LEU A 157 -3.11 20.07 4.66
CA LEU A 157 -4.42 19.69 4.15
C LEU A 157 -5.51 19.76 5.23
N PHE A 158 -5.23 19.21 6.42
CA PHE A 158 -6.16 19.28 7.55
C PHE A 158 -6.55 20.72 7.91
N ALA A 159 -5.56 21.61 8.04
CA ALA A 159 -5.80 23.01 8.37
C ALA A 159 -6.59 23.74 7.26
N ASP A 160 -6.26 23.48 5.98
CA ASP A 160 -6.94 24.11 4.85
C ASP A 160 -8.39 23.63 4.72
N TYR A 161 -8.64 22.32 4.77
CA TYR A 161 -9.99 21.77 4.63
C TYR A 161 -10.91 22.17 5.80
N ARG A 162 -10.40 22.23 7.03
CA ARG A 162 -11.16 22.79 8.16
C ARG A 162 -11.55 24.25 7.93
N ARG A 163 -10.67 25.06 7.39
CA ARG A 163 -10.95 26.46 7.07
C ARG A 163 -11.99 26.57 5.96
N ARG A 164 -11.89 25.77 4.88
CA ARG A 164 -12.88 25.75 3.77
C ARG A 164 -14.24 25.27 4.23
N HIS A 165 -14.29 24.24 5.05
CA HIS A 165 -15.53 23.73 5.63
C HIS A 165 -16.26 24.82 6.43
N ARG A 166 -15.56 25.53 7.35
CA ARG A 166 -16.16 26.64 8.12
C ARG A 166 -16.67 27.78 7.24
N ARG A 167 -15.97 28.12 6.16
CA ARG A 167 -16.42 29.15 5.20
C ARG A 167 -17.66 28.71 4.45
N LYS A 168 -17.76 27.45 4.05
CA LYS A 168 -18.94 26.89 3.37
C LYS A 168 -20.16 26.94 4.29
N GLN A 169 -20.04 26.53 5.55
CA GLN A 169 -21.12 26.62 6.53
C GLN A 169 -21.64 28.04 6.73
N LYS A 170 -20.77 29.03 6.83
CA LYS A 170 -21.19 30.43 6.98
C LYS A 170 -21.96 30.96 5.76
N ARG A 171 -21.67 30.48 4.56
CA ARG A 171 -22.39 30.90 3.32
C ARG A 171 -23.75 30.24 3.16
N THR A 172 -24.00 29.10 3.77
CA THR A 172 -25.31 28.42 3.74
C THR A 172 -26.30 28.93 4.80
N LEU A 173 -25.81 29.72 5.76
CA LEU A 173 -26.65 30.31 6.84
C LEU A 173 -27.10 31.74 6.52
N HIS A 174 -26.73 32.28 5.36
CA HIS A 174 -27.15 33.59 4.82
C HIS A 174 -27.79 33.43 3.45
#